data_17329787fa74d3c358da41ae12dc8b32
#
_entry.id   17329787fa74d3c358da41ae12dc8b32
#
_cell.length_a   1.000
_cell.length_b   1.000
_cell.length_c   1.000
_cell.angle_alpha   90.00
_cell.angle_beta   90.00
_cell.angle_gamma   90.00
#
_symmetry.space_group_name_H-M   'P 1'
#
loop_
_entity.id
_entity.type
_entity.pdbx_description
1 polymer ?
#
loop_
_entity_poly.entity_id
_entity_poly.type
_entity_poly.pdbx_seq_one_letter_code
_entity_poly.pdbx_strand_id
1 'polypeptide(L)'
;VNAYNSLKDWGMQVLAGPVTTTPTLAVAAESVNDNMFVLTPSASAQTVIETGDNVFQICFTDPNQGVASADYIAENALATKIGVIYDSSDAYSSGIYAKFKTEAESKGLEIVTAEAFTSDNKSDLSTQVAKCQEAGAELVFLPIYYTEASQILTTANKTGYEPIFFGCDGMDGILDVEGFDTSLAEGLMLLTPFAADAQDEKTQAFVSAYVAAYGETPNQFAADAYDVIYSMYQ
;
A
#
# COMPACT_ATOMS: atom_id res chain seq x y z
N VAL A 1 -18.80 -4.60 -6.13
CA VAL A 1 -19.65 -5.45 -6.98
C VAL A 1 -20.78 -4.64 -7.64
N ASN A 2 -21.59 -3.84 -6.89
CA ASN A 2 -22.71 -3.11 -7.49
C ASN A 2 -22.28 -2.17 -8.64
N ALA A 3 -21.18 -1.41 -8.47
CA ALA A 3 -20.64 -0.55 -9.53
C ALA A 3 -20.18 -1.37 -10.75
N TYR A 4 -19.54 -2.53 -10.52
CA TYR A 4 -19.16 -3.45 -11.57
C TYR A 4 -20.38 -3.91 -12.40
N ASN A 5 -21.45 -4.35 -11.74
CA ASN A 5 -22.68 -4.76 -12.40
C ASN A 5 -23.31 -3.62 -13.21
N SER A 6 -23.35 -2.41 -12.65
CA SER A 6 -23.86 -1.23 -13.37
C SER A 6 -23.05 -0.89 -14.61
N LEU A 7 -21.73 -1.01 -14.57
CA LEU A 7 -20.85 -0.81 -15.72
C LEU A 7 -21.04 -1.90 -16.78
N LYS A 8 -21.23 -3.15 -16.34
CA LYS A 8 -21.53 -4.27 -17.25
C LYS A 8 -22.86 -4.05 -17.96
N ASP A 9 -23.91 -3.65 -17.25
CA ASP A 9 -25.23 -3.33 -17.83
C ASP A 9 -25.17 -2.16 -18.82
N TRP A 10 -24.24 -1.22 -18.61
CA TRP A 10 -23.95 -0.12 -19.54
C TRP A 10 -23.22 -0.59 -20.80
N GLY A 11 -22.60 -1.76 -20.79
CA GLY A 11 -21.90 -2.35 -21.93
C GLY A 11 -20.37 -2.33 -21.83
N MET A 12 -19.82 -2.28 -20.63
CA MET A 12 -18.37 -2.39 -20.39
C MET A 12 -17.80 -3.66 -21.04
N GLN A 13 -16.68 -3.54 -21.76
CA GLN A 13 -16.02 -4.64 -22.46
C GLN A 13 -14.74 -5.12 -21.76
N VAL A 14 -14.06 -4.23 -21.05
CA VAL A 14 -12.85 -4.47 -20.26
C VAL A 14 -12.91 -3.61 -19.00
N LEU A 15 -12.30 -4.07 -17.93
CA LEU A 15 -12.26 -3.34 -16.66
C LEU A 15 -10.81 -2.92 -16.32
N ALA A 16 -10.58 -1.61 -16.24
CA ALA A 16 -9.40 -1.00 -15.65
C ALA A 16 -9.68 -0.75 -14.16
N GLY A 17 -9.12 -1.58 -13.29
CA GLY A 17 -9.42 -1.53 -11.85
C GLY A 17 -10.10 -2.82 -11.33
N PRO A 18 -10.59 -2.84 -10.07
CA PRO A 18 -10.46 -1.82 -9.03
C PRO A 18 -9.00 -1.57 -8.60
N VAL A 19 -8.77 -0.58 -7.73
CA VAL A 19 -7.41 -0.11 -7.40
C VAL A 19 -6.80 -0.92 -6.25
N THR A 20 -7.54 -1.17 -5.17
CA THR A 20 -7.02 -1.83 -3.96
C THR A 20 -7.46 -3.30 -3.88
N THR A 21 -6.74 -4.10 -3.09
CA THR A 21 -6.88 -5.56 -3.05
C THR A 21 -8.29 -6.04 -2.72
N THR A 22 -8.87 -5.63 -1.60
CA THR A 22 -10.18 -6.14 -1.14
C THR A 22 -11.33 -5.89 -2.14
N PRO A 23 -11.51 -4.67 -2.70
CA PRO A 23 -12.50 -4.47 -3.76
C PRO A 23 -12.20 -5.27 -5.03
N THR A 24 -10.92 -5.43 -5.37
CA THR A 24 -10.51 -6.18 -6.58
C THR A 24 -10.86 -7.66 -6.44
N LEU A 25 -10.59 -8.29 -5.32
CA LEU A 25 -10.97 -9.68 -5.06
C LEU A 25 -12.47 -9.90 -5.19
N ALA A 26 -13.28 -8.98 -4.64
CA ALA A 26 -14.74 -9.06 -4.74
C ALA A 26 -15.25 -8.94 -6.17
N VAL A 27 -14.63 -8.09 -7.00
CA VAL A 27 -15.00 -7.91 -8.41
C VAL A 27 -14.43 -9.04 -9.27
N ALA A 28 -13.20 -9.49 -9.00
CA ALA A 28 -12.56 -10.58 -9.71
C ALA A 28 -13.41 -11.87 -9.64
N ALA A 29 -13.94 -12.20 -8.46
CA ALA A 29 -14.81 -13.35 -8.29
C ALA A 29 -16.06 -13.32 -9.21
N GLU A 30 -16.65 -12.13 -9.42
CA GLU A 30 -17.78 -11.95 -10.35
C GLU A 30 -17.30 -11.99 -11.80
N SER A 31 -16.16 -11.37 -12.10
CA SER A 31 -15.63 -11.26 -13.46
C SER A 31 -15.29 -12.59 -14.11
N VAL A 32 -14.91 -13.60 -13.32
CA VAL A 32 -14.67 -14.98 -13.79
C VAL A 32 -15.92 -15.56 -14.43
N ASN A 33 -17.09 -15.38 -13.81
CA ASN A 33 -18.35 -15.88 -14.34
C ASN A 33 -18.75 -15.17 -15.65
N ASP A 34 -18.37 -13.91 -15.78
CA ASP A 34 -18.68 -13.07 -16.94
C ASP A 34 -17.61 -13.18 -18.06
N ASN A 35 -16.50 -13.85 -17.78
CA ASN A 35 -15.29 -13.84 -18.63
C ASN A 35 -14.84 -12.42 -19.00
N MET A 36 -14.96 -11.49 -18.06
CA MET A 36 -14.59 -10.08 -18.22
C MET A 36 -13.10 -9.90 -18.00
N PHE A 37 -12.39 -9.33 -18.97
CA PHE A 37 -10.98 -8.95 -18.76
C PHE A 37 -10.86 -7.89 -17.69
N VAL A 38 -10.02 -8.15 -16.69
CA VAL A 38 -9.74 -7.25 -15.55
C VAL A 38 -8.25 -7.00 -15.47
N LEU A 39 -7.84 -5.73 -15.48
CA LEU A 39 -6.47 -5.32 -15.18
C LEU A 39 -6.50 -4.30 -14.05
N THR A 40 -6.00 -4.71 -12.87
CA THR A 40 -5.91 -3.81 -11.72
C THR A 40 -4.60 -3.02 -11.74
N PRO A 41 -4.64 -1.71 -11.43
CA PRO A 41 -3.43 -0.89 -11.35
C PRO A 41 -2.57 -1.23 -10.14
N SER A 42 -3.16 -1.46 -8.96
CA SER A 42 -2.41 -1.49 -7.71
C SER A 42 -2.84 -2.58 -6.72
N ALA A 43 -3.84 -3.41 -7.04
CA ALA A 43 -4.22 -4.51 -6.16
C ALA A 43 -3.15 -5.61 -6.19
N SER A 44 -2.27 -5.61 -5.19
CA SER A 44 -0.98 -6.31 -5.17
C SER A 44 -0.99 -7.69 -4.51
N ALA A 45 -2.11 -8.09 -3.86
CA ALA A 45 -2.18 -9.42 -3.26
C ALA A 45 -2.09 -10.53 -4.32
N GLN A 46 -1.26 -11.52 -4.05
CA GLN A 46 -1.06 -12.68 -4.93
C GLN A 46 -2.39 -13.37 -5.30
N THR A 47 -3.33 -13.40 -4.36
CA THR A 47 -4.66 -14.01 -4.55
C THR A 47 -5.51 -13.32 -5.61
N VAL A 48 -5.20 -12.07 -5.99
CA VAL A 48 -5.91 -11.35 -7.06
C VAL A 48 -5.78 -12.11 -8.39
N ILE A 49 -4.56 -12.41 -8.80
CA ILE A 49 -4.28 -13.11 -10.07
C ILE A 49 -4.55 -14.61 -10.00
N GLU A 50 -4.73 -15.15 -8.81
CA GLU A 50 -5.13 -16.55 -8.62
C GLU A 50 -6.64 -16.76 -8.72
N THR A 51 -7.43 -15.68 -8.81
CA THR A 51 -8.90 -15.76 -8.89
C THR A 51 -9.36 -16.36 -10.23
N GLY A 52 -8.70 -16.01 -11.35
CA GLY A 52 -9.04 -16.51 -12.68
C GLY A 52 -8.06 -16.07 -13.75
N ASP A 53 -8.11 -16.72 -14.91
CA ASP A 53 -7.23 -16.47 -16.05
C ASP A 53 -7.58 -15.20 -16.84
N ASN A 54 -8.66 -14.52 -16.45
CA ASN A 54 -9.11 -13.24 -16.98
C ASN A 54 -8.71 -12.06 -16.11
N VAL A 55 -8.00 -12.28 -14.97
CA VAL A 55 -7.64 -11.25 -13.99
C VAL A 55 -6.13 -11.06 -13.97
N PHE A 56 -5.71 -9.83 -14.19
CA PHE A 56 -4.31 -9.42 -14.27
C PHE A 56 -4.02 -8.23 -13.35
N GLN A 57 -2.78 -8.10 -12.90
CA GLN A 57 -2.28 -6.93 -12.18
C GLN A 57 -1.02 -6.37 -12.86
N ILE A 58 -0.86 -5.06 -12.88
CA ILE A 58 0.33 -4.41 -13.44
C ILE A 58 1.40 -4.11 -12.37
N CYS A 59 0.98 -3.99 -11.11
CA CYS A 59 1.84 -3.73 -9.97
C CYS A 59 2.64 -4.96 -9.52
N PHE A 60 3.62 -4.74 -8.67
CA PHE A 60 4.34 -5.82 -7.98
C PHE A 60 3.45 -6.50 -6.92
N THR A 61 3.92 -7.64 -6.36
CA THR A 61 3.13 -8.45 -5.43
C THR A 61 3.47 -8.17 -3.97
N ASP A 62 2.51 -8.35 -3.06
CA ASP A 62 2.68 -8.21 -1.61
C ASP A 62 3.83 -9.05 -1.04
N PRO A 63 4.04 -10.33 -1.45
CA PRO A 63 5.20 -11.08 -1.02
C PRO A 63 6.53 -10.38 -1.29
N ASN A 64 6.67 -9.73 -2.45
CA ASN A 64 7.87 -9.01 -2.82
C ASN A 64 8.05 -7.74 -1.97
N GLN A 65 6.96 -7.03 -1.65
CA GLN A 65 7.02 -5.87 -0.77
C GLN A 65 7.51 -6.24 0.64
N GLY A 66 6.96 -7.31 1.22
CA GLY A 66 7.36 -7.78 2.54
C GLY A 66 8.83 -8.17 2.60
N VAL A 67 9.31 -8.93 1.62
CA VAL A 67 10.71 -9.36 1.53
C VAL A 67 11.64 -8.15 1.32
N ALA A 68 11.36 -7.31 0.32
CA ALA A 68 12.21 -6.16 0.01
C ALA A 68 12.30 -5.15 1.16
N SER A 69 11.21 -4.96 1.91
CA SER A 69 11.23 -4.10 3.10
C SER A 69 12.13 -4.64 4.20
N ALA A 70 12.03 -5.94 4.50
CA ALA A 70 12.89 -6.58 5.50
C ALA A 70 14.37 -6.56 5.10
N ASP A 71 14.66 -6.86 3.83
CA ASP A 71 16.02 -6.78 3.26
C ASP A 71 16.59 -5.38 3.41
N TYR A 72 15.84 -4.36 3.00
CA TYR A 72 16.30 -2.98 3.06
C TYR A 72 16.58 -2.52 4.50
N ILE A 73 15.69 -2.84 5.44
CA ILE A 73 15.87 -2.50 6.86
C ILE A 73 17.14 -3.16 7.41
N ALA A 74 17.37 -4.44 7.11
CA ALA A 74 18.51 -5.18 7.59
C ALA A 74 19.83 -4.72 6.94
N GLU A 75 19.86 -4.58 5.62
CA GLU A 75 21.06 -4.21 4.84
C GLU A 75 21.55 -2.80 5.17
N ASN A 76 20.63 -1.88 5.46
CA ASN A 76 20.96 -0.51 5.85
C ASN A 76 21.08 -0.32 7.37
N ALA A 77 20.90 -1.39 8.16
CA ALA A 77 20.99 -1.37 9.62
C ALA A 77 20.12 -0.26 10.25
N LEU A 78 18.91 -0.08 9.72
CA LEU A 78 18.00 0.99 10.17
C LEU A 78 17.55 0.80 11.62
N ALA A 79 17.29 -0.43 12.02
CA ALA A 79 16.87 -0.81 13.35
C ALA A 79 17.08 -2.31 13.57
N THR A 80 17.09 -2.74 14.84
CA THR A 80 17.12 -4.16 15.22
C THR A 80 15.81 -4.63 15.86
N LYS A 81 15.08 -3.71 16.50
CA LYS A 81 13.80 -3.97 17.17
C LYS A 81 12.66 -3.35 16.38
N ILE A 82 11.83 -4.22 15.81
CA ILE A 82 10.76 -3.84 14.90
C ILE A 82 9.41 -4.01 15.58
N GLY A 83 8.60 -2.94 15.61
CA GLY A 83 7.16 -3.03 15.83
C GLY A 83 6.44 -3.14 14.49
N VAL A 84 5.31 -3.80 14.48
CA VAL A 84 4.45 -3.87 13.28
C VAL A 84 3.05 -3.45 13.66
N ILE A 85 2.40 -2.61 12.84
CA ILE A 85 0.96 -2.32 12.95
C ILE A 85 0.32 -2.62 11.60
N TYR A 86 -0.67 -3.52 11.57
CA TYR A 86 -1.24 -4.03 10.32
C TYR A 86 -2.75 -4.26 10.42
N ASP A 87 -3.44 -4.23 9.29
CA ASP A 87 -4.86 -4.60 9.18
C ASP A 87 -4.98 -6.12 8.95
N SER A 88 -5.43 -6.84 9.97
CA SER A 88 -5.61 -8.29 9.89
C SER A 88 -6.85 -8.71 9.08
N SER A 89 -7.73 -7.78 8.76
CA SER A 89 -8.93 -8.01 7.94
C SER A 89 -8.70 -7.73 6.45
N ASP A 90 -7.56 -7.14 6.07
CA ASP A 90 -7.19 -6.87 4.69
C ASP A 90 -6.11 -7.84 4.18
N ALA A 91 -6.37 -8.43 3.02
CA ALA A 91 -5.46 -9.40 2.40
C ALA A 91 -4.13 -8.76 1.96
N TYR A 92 -4.14 -7.49 1.53
CA TYR A 92 -2.96 -6.69 1.25
C TYR A 92 -2.05 -6.59 2.48
N SER A 93 -2.57 -6.00 3.55
CA SER A 93 -1.82 -5.71 4.78
C SER A 93 -1.30 -6.98 5.45
N SER A 94 -2.17 -7.99 5.62
CA SER A 94 -1.81 -9.27 6.24
C SER A 94 -0.84 -10.08 5.38
N GLY A 95 -0.96 -10.02 4.05
CA GLY A 95 -0.09 -10.70 3.10
C GLY A 95 1.34 -10.17 3.13
N ILE A 96 1.51 -8.85 3.12
CA ILE A 96 2.82 -8.19 3.26
C ILE A 96 3.44 -8.55 4.61
N TYR A 97 2.69 -8.39 5.71
CA TYR A 97 3.20 -8.70 7.05
C TYR A 97 3.68 -10.13 7.18
N ALA A 98 2.94 -11.11 6.65
CA ALA A 98 3.32 -12.51 6.73
C ALA A 98 4.69 -12.79 6.09
N LYS A 99 5.00 -12.15 4.96
CA LYS A 99 6.27 -12.28 4.26
C LYS A 99 7.39 -11.45 4.91
N PHE A 100 7.07 -10.22 5.31
CA PHE A 100 7.97 -9.40 6.09
C PHE A 100 8.47 -10.12 7.33
N LYS A 101 7.56 -10.72 8.10
CA LYS A 101 7.91 -11.46 9.32
C LYS A 101 8.92 -12.56 9.05
N THR A 102 8.64 -13.40 8.05
CA THR A 102 9.53 -14.53 7.71
C THR A 102 10.92 -14.04 7.31
N GLU A 103 10.98 -13.00 6.46
CA GLU A 103 12.25 -12.46 5.99
C GLU A 103 13.00 -11.72 7.09
N ALA A 104 12.32 -10.89 7.88
CA ALA A 104 12.90 -10.15 9.01
C ALA A 104 13.56 -11.11 10.02
N GLU A 105 12.86 -12.20 10.38
CA GLU A 105 13.41 -13.24 11.25
C GLU A 105 14.67 -13.91 10.63
N SER A 106 14.66 -14.16 9.32
CA SER A 106 15.80 -14.74 8.60
C SER A 106 17.03 -13.82 8.58
N LYS A 107 16.81 -12.50 8.59
CA LYS A 107 17.87 -11.46 8.63
C LYS A 107 18.31 -11.12 10.05
N GLY A 108 17.72 -11.72 11.07
CA GLY A 108 18.05 -11.47 12.48
C GLY A 108 17.45 -10.18 13.05
N LEU A 109 16.44 -9.61 12.40
CA LEU A 109 15.63 -8.54 12.96
C LEU A 109 14.68 -9.11 14.01
N GLU A 110 14.52 -8.43 15.15
CA GLU A 110 13.63 -8.84 16.23
C GLU A 110 12.28 -8.12 16.07
N ILE A 111 11.21 -8.87 15.81
CA ILE A 111 9.86 -8.32 15.86
C ILE A 111 9.41 -8.34 17.32
N VAL A 112 9.56 -7.20 18.00
CA VAL A 112 9.27 -7.06 19.44
C VAL A 112 7.77 -7.02 19.72
N THR A 113 6.95 -6.57 18.76
CA THR A 113 5.49 -6.61 18.84
C THR A 113 4.88 -6.55 17.44
N ALA A 114 3.68 -7.14 17.30
CA ALA A 114 2.89 -7.05 16.06
C ALA A 114 1.42 -6.81 16.45
N GLU A 115 0.94 -5.60 16.20
CA GLU A 115 -0.34 -5.12 16.65
C GLU A 115 -1.32 -5.05 15.50
N ALA A 116 -2.38 -5.85 15.61
CA ALA A 116 -3.43 -5.89 14.61
C ALA A 116 -4.54 -4.86 14.89
N PHE A 117 -5.13 -4.38 13.82
CA PHE A 117 -6.45 -3.76 13.81
C PHE A 117 -7.30 -4.38 12.71
N THR A 118 -8.55 -3.97 12.58
CA THR A 118 -9.47 -4.40 11.52
C THR A 118 -10.22 -3.19 10.97
N SER A 119 -10.88 -3.35 9.83
CA SER A 119 -11.74 -2.32 9.24
C SER A 119 -12.79 -1.75 10.19
N ASP A 120 -13.22 -2.54 11.20
CA ASP A 120 -14.25 -2.13 12.16
C ASP A 120 -13.71 -1.27 13.31
N ASN A 121 -12.40 -1.29 13.58
CA ASN A 121 -11.78 -0.59 14.72
C ASN A 121 -10.61 0.32 14.35
N LYS A 122 -10.47 0.68 13.08
CA LYS A 122 -9.38 1.52 12.55
C LYS A 122 -9.50 3.02 12.82
N SER A 123 -10.54 3.46 13.52
CA SER A 123 -10.77 4.86 13.83
C SER A 123 -9.90 5.40 14.98
N ASP A 124 -9.34 4.50 15.81
CA ASP A 124 -8.42 4.84 16.90
C ASP A 124 -7.36 3.75 17.05
N LEU A 125 -6.12 4.09 16.70
CA LEU A 125 -4.96 3.20 16.73
C LEU A 125 -3.99 3.53 17.88
N SER A 126 -4.44 4.28 18.89
CA SER A 126 -3.62 4.70 20.01
C SER A 126 -3.08 3.54 20.84
N THR A 127 -3.86 2.47 20.97
CA THR A 127 -3.43 1.26 21.69
C THR A 127 -2.28 0.56 20.96
N GLN A 128 -2.35 0.44 19.63
CA GLN A 128 -1.30 -0.20 18.81
C GLN A 128 0.01 0.60 18.91
N VAL A 129 -0.08 1.93 18.80
CA VAL A 129 1.09 2.82 18.96
C VAL A 129 1.70 2.69 20.36
N ALA A 130 0.87 2.72 21.40
CA ALA A 130 1.36 2.60 22.79
C ALA A 130 2.10 1.26 23.01
N LYS A 131 1.60 0.17 22.47
CA LYS A 131 2.26 -1.14 22.60
C LYS A 131 3.59 -1.21 21.84
N CYS A 132 3.70 -0.58 20.67
CA CYS A 132 4.99 -0.46 19.98
C CYS A 132 6.00 0.33 20.83
N GLN A 133 5.57 1.43 21.43
CA GLN A 133 6.39 2.24 22.33
C GLN A 133 6.81 1.45 23.58
N GLU A 134 5.89 0.78 24.24
CA GLU A 134 6.13 -0.06 25.44
C GLU A 134 7.08 -1.22 25.17
N ALA A 135 6.98 -1.83 23.97
CA ALA A 135 7.88 -2.90 23.53
C ALA A 135 9.28 -2.38 23.14
N GLY A 136 9.48 -1.06 23.08
CA GLY A 136 10.75 -0.46 22.70
C GLY A 136 11.11 -0.64 21.25
N ALA A 137 10.11 -0.64 20.34
CA ALA A 137 10.35 -0.70 18.92
C ALA A 137 11.09 0.56 18.45
N GLU A 138 12.19 0.35 17.74
CA GLU A 138 13.06 1.40 17.18
C GLU A 138 12.54 1.83 15.80
N LEU A 139 11.92 0.89 15.08
CA LEU A 139 11.24 1.09 13.80
C LEU A 139 9.86 0.47 13.87
N VAL A 140 8.86 1.17 13.31
CA VAL A 140 7.50 0.65 13.15
C VAL A 140 7.23 0.42 11.66
N PHE A 141 7.05 -0.85 11.30
CA PHE A 141 6.68 -1.26 9.95
C PHE A 141 5.16 -1.17 9.78
N LEU A 142 4.73 -0.50 8.73
CA LEU A 142 3.34 -0.13 8.46
C LEU A 142 2.89 -0.61 7.07
N PRO A 143 2.57 -1.91 6.88
CA PRO A 143 1.99 -2.41 5.64
C PRO A 143 0.49 -2.06 5.57
N ILE A 144 0.17 -0.79 5.51
CA ILE A 144 -1.19 -0.22 5.59
C ILE A 144 -1.35 0.94 4.63
N TYR A 145 -2.58 1.48 4.52
CA TYR A 145 -2.84 2.64 3.69
C TYR A 145 -2.58 3.97 4.42
N TYR A 146 -2.44 5.03 3.62
CA TYR A 146 -2.04 6.37 4.07
C TYR A 146 -2.96 6.99 5.12
N THR A 147 -4.26 6.68 5.10
CA THR A 147 -5.22 7.24 6.08
C THR A 147 -4.92 6.75 7.50
N GLU A 148 -4.77 5.44 7.68
CA GLU A 148 -4.44 4.84 8.97
C GLU A 148 -3.01 5.21 9.40
N ALA A 149 -2.08 5.26 8.45
CA ALA A 149 -0.70 5.69 8.71
C ALA A 149 -0.64 7.12 9.26
N SER A 150 -1.38 8.07 8.69
CA SER A 150 -1.44 9.46 9.17
C SER A 150 -1.95 9.57 10.61
N GLN A 151 -2.90 8.71 11.01
CA GLN A 151 -3.38 8.63 12.39
C GLN A 151 -2.31 8.09 13.34
N ILE A 152 -1.55 7.07 12.91
CA ILE A 152 -0.44 6.47 13.68
C ILE A 152 0.66 7.50 13.91
N LEU A 153 1.12 8.19 12.86
CA LEU A 153 2.14 9.24 12.98
C LEU A 153 1.67 10.37 13.90
N THR A 154 0.42 10.82 13.74
CA THR A 154 -0.19 11.85 14.60
C THR A 154 -0.23 11.39 16.06
N THR A 155 -0.57 10.14 16.32
CA THR A 155 -0.67 9.59 17.67
C THR A 155 0.71 9.43 18.29
N ALA A 156 1.68 8.94 17.56
CA ALA A 156 3.07 8.82 18.03
C ALA A 156 3.65 10.19 18.43
N ASN A 157 3.44 11.21 17.59
CA ASN A 157 3.86 12.57 17.91
C ASN A 157 3.22 13.09 19.22
N LYS A 158 1.92 12.87 19.42
CA LYS A 158 1.22 13.28 20.67
C LYS A 158 1.77 12.62 21.93
N THR A 159 2.30 11.41 21.81
CA THR A 159 2.87 10.65 22.93
C THR A 159 4.39 10.83 23.08
N GLY A 160 5.02 11.59 22.21
CA GLY A 160 6.48 11.78 22.18
C GLY A 160 7.23 10.50 21.78
N TYR A 161 6.58 9.61 21.02
CA TYR A 161 7.21 8.41 20.47
C TYR A 161 7.73 8.71 19.06
N GLU A 162 9.04 8.60 18.88
CA GLU A 162 9.75 8.99 17.66
C GLU A 162 10.52 7.80 17.06
N PRO A 163 9.86 6.73 16.63
CA PRO A 163 10.53 5.63 15.92
C PRO A 163 10.78 6.01 14.46
N ILE A 164 11.60 5.21 13.77
CA ILE A 164 11.60 5.23 12.31
C ILE A 164 10.28 4.63 11.84
N PHE A 165 9.55 5.33 10.97
CA PHE A 165 8.39 4.76 10.29
C PHE A 165 8.78 4.26 8.90
N PHE A 166 8.38 3.03 8.59
CA PHE A 166 8.64 2.40 7.31
C PHE A 166 7.37 1.76 6.76
N GLY A 167 6.94 2.18 5.59
CA GLY A 167 5.70 1.71 4.96
C GLY A 167 5.90 1.02 3.63
N CYS A 168 4.78 0.66 3.04
CA CYS A 168 4.67 0.06 1.72
C CYS A 168 3.95 1.02 0.77
N ASP A 169 3.69 0.57 -0.45
CA ASP A 169 3.07 1.37 -1.52
C ASP A 169 1.73 2.01 -1.11
N GLY A 170 0.95 1.34 -0.25
CA GLY A 170 -0.32 1.87 0.25
C GLY A 170 -0.22 3.18 1.04
N MET A 171 1.00 3.56 1.45
CA MET A 171 1.23 4.84 2.14
C MET A 171 1.48 6.02 1.20
N ASP A 172 1.67 5.78 -0.10
CA ASP A 172 1.80 6.88 -1.06
C ASP A 172 0.48 7.69 -1.13
N GLY A 173 0.60 9.01 -1.04
CA GLY A 173 -0.54 9.93 -0.86
C GLY A 173 -0.76 10.39 0.58
N ILE A 174 0.08 9.98 1.55
CA ILE A 174 -0.05 10.42 2.95
C ILE A 174 0.02 11.94 3.10
N LEU A 175 0.77 12.62 2.24
CA LEU A 175 0.92 14.08 2.26
C LEU A 175 -0.36 14.81 1.83
N ASP A 176 -1.27 14.13 1.14
CA ASP A 176 -2.54 14.70 0.63
C ASP A 176 -3.73 14.43 1.58
N VAL A 177 -3.49 13.77 2.73
CA VAL A 177 -4.54 13.49 3.70
C VAL A 177 -5.05 14.79 4.33
N GLU A 178 -6.34 15.06 4.18
CA GLU A 178 -6.97 16.27 4.71
C GLU A 178 -6.76 16.42 6.22
N GLY A 179 -6.20 17.55 6.64
CA GLY A 179 -5.95 17.86 8.04
C GLY A 179 -4.73 17.17 8.66
N PHE A 180 -3.96 16.42 7.89
CA PHE A 180 -2.71 15.84 8.36
C PHE A 180 -1.59 16.88 8.38
N ASP A 181 -0.84 16.95 9.47
CA ASP A 181 0.38 17.75 9.56
C ASP A 181 1.52 17.03 8.83
N THR A 182 1.81 17.46 7.61
CA THR A 182 2.81 16.82 6.74
C THR A 182 4.23 16.85 7.30
N SER A 183 4.53 17.74 8.27
CA SER A 183 5.83 17.74 8.94
C SER A 183 6.08 16.46 9.75
N LEU A 184 5.02 15.74 10.13
CA LEU A 184 5.12 14.46 10.83
C LEU A 184 5.58 13.31 9.92
N ALA A 185 5.55 13.51 8.61
CA ALA A 185 6.08 12.56 7.65
C ALA A 185 7.57 12.78 7.33
N GLU A 186 8.23 13.75 7.96
CA GLU A 186 9.67 13.94 7.78
C GLU A 186 10.44 12.70 8.26
N GLY A 187 11.28 12.13 7.40
CA GLY A 187 12.01 10.90 7.68
C GLY A 187 11.22 9.61 7.52
N LEU A 188 9.93 9.67 7.17
CA LEU A 188 9.16 8.50 6.76
C LEU A 188 9.76 7.88 5.51
N MET A 189 9.94 6.57 5.52
CA MET A 189 10.35 5.79 4.35
C MET A 189 9.21 4.90 3.88
N LEU A 190 9.07 4.73 2.58
CA LEU A 190 8.12 3.79 2.01
C LEU A 190 8.69 3.10 0.77
N LEU A 191 8.27 1.86 0.56
CA LEU A 191 8.51 1.15 -0.69
C LEU A 191 7.45 1.58 -1.69
N THR A 192 7.85 2.07 -2.86
CA THR A 192 6.93 2.46 -3.93
C THR A 192 7.54 2.14 -5.30
N PRO A 193 6.72 1.77 -6.31
CA PRO A 193 7.23 1.56 -7.67
C PRO A 193 7.44 2.87 -8.43
N PHE A 194 6.95 4.00 -7.91
CA PHE A 194 6.93 5.29 -8.57
C PHE A 194 7.47 6.40 -7.67
N ALA A 195 8.32 7.25 -8.22
CA ALA A 195 8.79 8.46 -7.58
C ALA A 195 8.60 9.64 -8.54
N ALA A 196 7.77 10.61 -8.15
CA ALA A 196 7.43 11.76 -9.00
C ALA A 196 8.64 12.66 -9.33
N ASP A 197 9.70 12.58 -8.54
CA ASP A 197 10.96 13.31 -8.72
C ASP A 197 12.04 12.51 -9.49
N ALA A 198 11.72 11.29 -9.95
CA ALA A 198 12.63 10.50 -10.79
C ALA A 198 12.99 11.27 -12.07
N GLN A 199 14.25 11.17 -12.50
CA GLN A 199 14.80 12.03 -13.54
C GLN A 199 14.70 11.44 -14.96
N ASP A 200 14.07 10.29 -15.12
CA ASP A 200 13.86 9.71 -16.44
C ASP A 200 12.79 10.49 -17.24
N GLU A 201 12.94 10.49 -18.56
CA GLU A 201 12.11 11.30 -19.46
C GLU A 201 10.63 10.92 -19.42
N LYS A 202 10.30 9.63 -19.24
CA LYS A 202 8.90 9.17 -19.21
C LYS A 202 8.20 9.64 -17.95
N THR A 203 8.84 9.48 -16.80
CA THR A 203 8.30 9.94 -15.52
C THR A 203 8.11 11.45 -15.55
N GLN A 204 9.11 12.22 -16.00
CA GLN A 204 9.01 13.68 -16.07
C GLN A 204 7.90 14.15 -17.04
N ALA A 205 7.74 13.49 -18.18
CA ALA A 205 6.68 13.81 -19.12
C ALA A 205 5.28 13.53 -18.53
N PHE A 206 5.10 12.39 -17.86
CA PHE A 206 3.86 12.03 -17.15
C PHE A 206 3.55 13.03 -16.04
N VAL A 207 4.50 13.30 -15.15
CA VAL A 207 4.33 14.23 -14.02
C VAL A 207 3.94 15.63 -14.53
N SER A 208 4.65 16.12 -15.55
CA SER A 208 4.38 17.43 -16.14
C SER A 208 2.97 17.52 -16.73
N ALA A 209 2.53 16.48 -17.44
CA ALA A 209 1.20 16.41 -18.03
C ALA A 209 0.11 16.32 -16.95
N TYR A 210 0.34 15.52 -15.90
CA TYR A 210 -0.59 15.36 -14.79
C TYR A 210 -0.76 16.68 -14.01
N VAL A 211 0.35 17.32 -13.64
CA VAL A 211 0.33 18.64 -12.96
C VAL A 211 -0.38 19.69 -13.81
N ALA A 212 -0.14 19.70 -15.13
CA ALA A 212 -0.83 20.65 -16.03
C ALA A 212 -2.34 20.41 -16.09
N ALA A 213 -2.79 19.17 -15.96
CA ALA A 213 -4.20 18.79 -16.04
C ALA A 213 -4.96 18.96 -14.71
N TYR A 214 -4.31 18.64 -13.58
CA TYR A 214 -4.97 18.53 -12.27
C TYR A 214 -4.46 19.51 -11.22
N GLY A 215 -3.30 20.13 -11.42
CA GLY A 215 -2.72 21.12 -10.50
C GLY A 215 -2.03 20.51 -9.27
N GLU A 216 -1.83 19.20 -9.24
CA GLU A 216 -1.22 18.46 -8.15
C GLU A 216 -0.18 17.47 -8.66
N THR A 217 0.73 17.02 -7.80
CA THR A 217 1.73 16.01 -8.14
C THR A 217 1.08 14.61 -8.11
N PRO A 218 1.28 13.76 -9.15
CA PRO A 218 0.72 12.41 -9.12
C PRO A 218 1.42 11.55 -8.07
N ASN A 219 0.65 10.70 -7.41
CA ASN A 219 1.16 9.58 -6.61
C ASN A 219 1.27 8.32 -7.47
N GLN A 220 1.75 7.20 -6.88
CA GLN A 220 1.88 5.93 -7.60
C GLN A 220 0.56 5.42 -8.18
N PHE A 221 -0.57 5.61 -7.48
CA PHE A 221 -1.86 5.11 -7.97
C PHE A 221 -2.28 5.76 -9.28
N ALA A 222 -1.95 7.05 -9.44
CA ALA A 222 -2.16 7.76 -10.70
C ALA A 222 -1.24 7.23 -11.81
N ALA A 223 0.02 6.94 -11.50
CA ALA A 223 0.98 6.37 -12.45
C ALA A 223 0.58 4.96 -12.89
N ASP A 224 0.23 4.09 -11.94
CA ASP A 224 -0.23 2.73 -12.22
C ASP A 224 -1.51 2.73 -13.08
N ALA A 225 -2.46 3.62 -12.79
CA ALA A 225 -3.69 3.75 -13.58
C ALA A 225 -3.41 4.23 -15.02
N TYR A 226 -2.45 5.15 -15.18
CA TYR A 226 -1.98 5.58 -16.49
C TYR A 226 -1.39 4.42 -17.29
N ASP A 227 -0.53 3.62 -16.67
CA ASP A 227 0.11 2.47 -17.29
C ASP A 227 -0.89 1.36 -17.65
N VAL A 228 -1.95 1.15 -16.84
CA VAL A 228 -3.06 0.24 -17.16
C VAL A 228 -3.70 0.61 -18.50
N ILE A 229 -4.03 1.90 -18.70
CA ILE A 229 -4.67 2.35 -19.95
C ILE A 229 -3.76 2.13 -21.16
N TYR A 230 -2.46 2.43 -21.03
CA TYR A 230 -1.51 2.20 -22.12
C TYR A 230 -1.29 0.71 -22.39
N SER A 231 -1.28 -0.13 -21.36
CA SER A 231 -1.17 -1.59 -21.52
C SER A 231 -2.38 -2.20 -22.21
N MET A 232 -3.58 -1.67 -21.94
CA MET A 232 -4.81 -2.11 -22.61
C MET A 232 -4.91 -1.64 -24.08
N TYR A 233 -4.23 -0.55 -24.43
CA TYR A 233 -4.26 0.01 -25.78
C TYR A 233 -3.34 -0.72 -26.76
N GLN A 234 -2.32 -1.44 -26.30
CA GLN A 234 -1.37 -2.19 -27.12
C GLN A 234 -1.94 -3.54 -27.58
#